data_0fa421944fab72f97a4fd7fef9a8d01f
#
_entry.id   0fa421944fab72f97a4fd7fef9a8d01f
#
_cell.length_a   1.000
_cell.length_b   1.000
_cell.length_c   1.000
_cell.angle_alpha   90.00
_cell.angle_beta   90.00
_cell.angle_gamma   90.00
#
_symmetry.space_group_name_H-M   'P 1'
#
loop_
_entity.id
_entity.type
_entity.pdbx_description
1 polymer ?
#
loop_
_entity_poly.entity_id
_entity_poly.type
_entity_poly.pdbx_seq_one_letter_code
_entity_poly.pdbx_strand_id
1 'polypeptide(L)'
;MYPTDRQGRKQLTGIQPVYNVTNLLKEDGVKVYAKRIDSTMRGNVGSETDAILDALGDDYIAIAAPCFPASGRIVIGGYMLVKGLPLHKTEVALDPKTPVTVSDVKQIFEQQS
;
A
#
# COMPACT_ATOMS: atom_id res chain seq x y z
N MET A 1 -10.00 8.48 12.88
CA MET A 1 -10.73 9.20 11.81
C MET A 1 -9.86 9.16 10.56
N TYR A 2 -10.40 8.71 9.46
CA TYR A 2 -9.65 8.64 8.20
C TYR A 2 -9.58 10.02 7.54
N PRO A 3 -8.43 10.39 6.96
CA PRO A 3 -8.35 11.62 6.19
C PRO A 3 -9.32 11.52 5.00
N THR A 4 -10.20 12.47 4.88
CA THR A 4 -11.04 12.62 3.68
C THR A 4 -10.20 13.22 2.58
N ASP A 5 -10.35 12.73 1.35
CA ASP A 5 -9.83 13.46 0.21
C ASP A 5 -10.52 14.84 0.11
N ARG A 6 -9.95 15.75 -0.69
CA ARG A 6 -10.56 17.08 -0.90
C ARG A 6 -11.98 17.01 -1.48
N GLN A 7 -12.44 15.82 -1.89
CA GLN A 7 -13.75 15.55 -2.49
C GLN A 7 -14.57 14.54 -1.68
N GLY A 8 -14.05 14.06 -0.54
CA GLY A 8 -14.75 13.18 0.41
C GLY A 8 -15.07 11.77 -0.10
N ARG A 9 -14.55 11.36 -1.27
CA ARG A 9 -15.00 10.13 -1.92
C ARG A 9 -13.93 9.07 -2.18
N LYS A 10 -12.71 9.46 -2.52
CA LYS A 10 -11.70 8.49 -2.96
C LYS A 10 -11.11 7.64 -1.82
N GLN A 11 -10.97 8.23 -0.65
CA GLN A 11 -10.43 7.52 0.51
C GLN A 11 -11.45 6.60 1.16
N LEU A 12 -12.74 6.96 1.13
CA LEU A 12 -13.81 6.10 1.63
C LEU A 12 -13.99 4.82 0.81
N THR A 13 -13.70 4.83 -0.49
CA THR A 13 -13.88 3.63 -1.34
C THR A 13 -12.78 2.57 -1.16
N GLY A 14 -11.55 2.96 -0.80
CA GLY A 14 -10.47 2.00 -0.54
C GLY A 14 -10.33 1.63 0.94
N ILE A 15 -10.43 2.61 1.83
CA ILE A 15 -10.16 2.49 3.27
C ILE A 15 -11.28 1.75 3.99
N GLN A 16 -12.54 2.17 3.79
CA GLN A 16 -13.66 1.63 4.55
C GLN A 16 -13.90 0.13 4.31
N PRO A 17 -13.88 -0.37 3.06
CA PRO A 17 -13.97 -1.81 2.82
C PRO A 17 -12.84 -2.61 3.46
N VAL A 18 -11.60 -2.12 3.42
CA VAL A 18 -10.45 -2.80 4.01
C VAL A 18 -10.58 -2.83 5.54
N TYR A 19 -10.96 -1.73 6.16
CA TYR A 19 -11.23 -1.66 7.60
C TYR A 19 -12.30 -2.66 8.02
N ASN A 20 -13.43 -2.67 7.31
CA ASN A 20 -14.58 -3.56 7.63
C ASN A 20 -14.19 -5.03 7.48
N VAL A 21 -13.52 -5.40 6.40
CA VAL A 21 -13.07 -6.79 6.17
C VAL A 21 -12.04 -7.20 7.23
N THR A 22 -11.11 -6.31 7.60
CA THR A 22 -10.12 -6.59 8.64
C THR A 22 -10.83 -6.89 9.98
N ASN A 23 -11.82 -6.11 10.35
CA ASN A 23 -12.60 -6.36 11.56
C ASN A 23 -13.35 -7.70 11.51
N LEU A 24 -13.87 -8.11 10.35
CA LEU A 24 -14.51 -9.41 10.18
C LEU A 24 -13.52 -10.58 10.30
N LEU A 25 -12.26 -10.38 9.91
CA LEU A 25 -11.20 -11.40 9.97
C LEU A 25 -10.49 -11.47 11.31
N LYS A 26 -10.76 -10.53 12.22
CA LYS A 26 -10.14 -10.55 13.56
C LYS A 26 -10.68 -11.74 14.37
N GLU A 27 -9.76 -12.58 14.80
CA GLU A 27 -10.04 -13.71 15.71
C GLU A 27 -8.97 -13.81 16.79
N ASP A 28 -9.35 -14.29 17.96
CA ASP A 28 -8.42 -14.58 19.04
C ASP A 28 -7.40 -15.64 18.59
N GLY A 29 -6.12 -15.38 18.84
CA GLY A 29 -5.03 -16.26 18.47
C GLY A 29 -4.44 -16.02 17.07
N VAL A 30 -5.07 -15.24 16.22
CA VAL A 30 -4.47 -14.81 14.94
C VAL A 30 -3.46 -13.70 15.20
N LYS A 31 -2.20 -13.97 14.85
CA LYS A 31 -1.08 -13.04 15.11
C LYS A 31 -0.57 -12.33 13.86
N VAL A 32 -0.89 -12.85 12.68
CA VAL A 32 -0.40 -12.32 11.41
C VAL A 32 -1.57 -12.13 10.46
N TYR A 33 -1.66 -10.94 9.91
CA TYR A 33 -2.60 -10.58 8.85
C TYR A 33 -1.79 -10.18 7.62
N ALA A 34 -2.19 -10.65 6.46
CA ALA A 34 -1.50 -10.35 5.22
C ALA A 34 -2.45 -9.69 4.21
N LYS A 35 -1.92 -8.70 3.50
CA LYS A 35 -2.61 -8.03 2.42
C LYS A 35 -1.77 -8.13 1.15
N ARG A 36 -2.42 -8.51 0.05
CA ARG A 36 -1.78 -8.46 -1.26
C ARG A 36 -1.83 -7.02 -1.79
N ILE A 37 -0.71 -6.58 -2.35
CA ILE A 37 -0.59 -5.28 -3.01
C ILE A 37 -0.03 -5.47 -4.42
N ASP A 38 -0.23 -4.47 -5.28
CA ASP A 38 0.41 -4.44 -6.59
C ASP A 38 1.93 -4.29 -6.43
N SER A 39 2.69 -5.15 -7.08
CA SER A 39 4.15 -5.13 -7.00
C SER A 39 4.80 -3.93 -7.70
N THR A 40 4.04 -3.08 -8.36
CA THR A 40 4.45 -1.76 -8.86
C THR A 40 3.89 -0.60 -8.05
N MET A 41 3.34 -0.89 -6.87
CA MET A 41 2.87 0.09 -5.89
C MET A 41 1.68 0.95 -6.36
N ARG A 42 0.94 0.50 -7.38
CA ARG A 42 -0.28 1.20 -7.82
C ARG A 42 -1.41 1.00 -6.80
N GLY A 43 -2.29 2.00 -6.72
CA GLY A 43 -3.45 1.98 -5.83
C GLY A 43 -3.21 2.67 -4.50
N ASN A 44 -4.06 2.36 -3.53
CA ASN A 44 -4.12 3.03 -2.22
C ASN A 44 -3.32 2.27 -1.14
N VAL A 45 -2.08 1.89 -1.45
CA VAL A 45 -1.29 0.99 -0.60
C VAL A 45 -1.08 1.53 0.82
N GLY A 46 -0.82 2.83 0.98
CA GLY A 46 -0.63 3.47 2.28
C GLY A 46 -1.92 3.52 3.08
N SER A 47 -2.96 4.16 2.56
CA SER A 47 -4.22 4.34 3.26
C SER A 47 -4.95 3.01 3.57
N GLU A 48 -4.81 2.01 2.72
CA GLU A 48 -5.33 0.67 3.03
C GLU A 48 -4.53 -0.03 4.14
N THR A 49 -3.23 0.20 4.21
CA THR A 49 -2.39 -0.30 5.31
C THR A 49 -2.76 0.36 6.62
N ASP A 50 -2.97 1.67 6.63
CA ASP A 50 -3.45 2.40 7.80
C ASP A 50 -4.80 1.84 8.29
N ALA A 51 -5.73 1.56 7.37
CA ALA A 51 -7.02 0.98 7.71
C ALA A 51 -6.89 -0.38 8.40
N ILE A 52 -5.95 -1.21 7.98
CA ILE A 52 -5.66 -2.50 8.64
C ILE A 52 -5.09 -2.27 10.04
N LEU A 53 -4.11 -1.41 10.18
CA LEU A 53 -3.49 -1.11 11.46
C LEU A 53 -4.50 -0.50 12.45
N ASP A 54 -5.35 0.42 11.99
CA ASP A 54 -6.41 1.01 12.81
C ASP A 54 -7.41 -0.05 13.29
N ALA A 55 -7.75 -1.01 12.43
CA ALA A 55 -8.65 -2.10 12.80
C ALA A 55 -8.01 -3.09 13.79
N LEU A 56 -6.70 -3.35 13.66
CA LEU A 56 -5.97 -4.31 14.49
C LEU A 56 -5.51 -3.72 15.83
N GLY A 57 -5.19 -2.43 15.88
CA GLY A 57 -4.73 -1.72 17.07
C GLY A 57 -3.20 -1.58 17.16
N ASP A 58 -2.76 -0.95 18.26
CA ASP A 58 -1.37 -0.45 18.42
C ASP A 58 -0.32 -1.55 18.62
N ASP A 59 -0.74 -2.79 18.86
CA ASP A 59 0.19 -3.92 19.04
C ASP A 59 0.72 -4.48 17.70
N TYR A 60 0.28 -3.94 16.58
CA TYR A 60 0.64 -4.42 15.26
C TYR A 60 1.54 -3.44 14.52
N ILE A 61 2.46 -4.01 13.76
CA ILE A 61 3.30 -3.26 12.81
C ILE A 61 3.10 -3.82 11.41
N ALA A 62 3.19 -2.97 10.40
CA ALA A 62 3.17 -3.39 9.01
C ALA A 62 4.58 -3.61 8.47
N ILE A 63 4.78 -4.74 7.79
CA ILE A 63 5.99 -5.03 7.04
C ILE A 63 5.61 -5.02 5.56
N ALA A 64 6.14 -4.06 4.82
CA ALA A 64 5.89 -3.93 3.38
C ALA A 64 7.01 -4.61 2.57
N ALA A 65 6.65 -5.64 1.81
CA ALA A 65 7.57 -6.36 0.93
C ALA A 65 6.99 -6.43 -0.50
N PRO A 66 6.97 -5.32 -1.24
CA PRO A 66 6.30 -5.23 -2.54
C PRO A 66 7.11 -5.88 -3.69
N CYS A 67 8.18 -6.56 -3.41
CA CYS A 67 9.04 -7.14 -4.42
C CYS A 67 8.43 -8.40 -5.06
N PHE A 68 8.72 -8.58 -6.34
CA PHE A 68 8.42 -9.80 -7.11
C PHE A 68 9.62 -10.09 -8.05
N PRO A 69 10.69 -10.70 -7.53
CA PRO A 69 11.95 -10.85 -8.28
C PRO A 69 11.83 -11.62 -9.59
N ALA A 70 10.95 -12.63 -9.65
CA ALA A 70 10.70 -13.39 -10.87
C ALA A 70 10.21 -12.51 -12.04
N SER A 71 9.60 -11.36 -11.76
CA SER A 71 9.19 -10.37 -12.75
C SER A 71 10.14 -9.16 -12.82
N GLY A 72 11.32 -9.26 -12.23
CA GLY A 72 12.31 -8.18 -12.21
C GLY A 72 11.96 -7.01 -11.30
N ARG A 73 11.03 -7.19 -10.34
CA ARG A 73 10.63 -6.16 -9.38
C ARG A 73 11.32 -6.40 -8.06
N ILE A 74 12.25 -5.53 -7.73
CA ILE A 74 13.11 -5.65 -6.53
C ILE A 74 13.12 -4.33 -5.75
N VAL A 75 13.41 -4.43 -4.46
CA VAL A 75 13.61 -3.25 -3.60
C VAL A 75 15.04 -3.27 -3.10
N ILE A 76 15.77 -2.20 -3.35
CA ILE A 76 17.15 -2.01 -2.89
C ILE A 76 17.25 -0.69 -2.16
N GLY A 77 17.69 -0.71 -0.91
CA GLY A 77 17.83 0.51 -0.10
C GLY A 77 16.52 1.29 0.07
N GLY A 78 15.37 0.62 0.02
CA GLY A 78 14.06 1.26 0.09
C GLY A 78 13.49 1.71 -1.25
N TYR A 79 14.25 1.58 -2.35
CA TYR A 79 13.82 1.99 -3.68
C TYR A 79 13.36 0.81 -4.52
N MET A 80 12.19 0.95 -5.15
CA MET A 80 11.64 -0.04 -6.08
C MET A 80 12.27 0.13 -7.47
N LEU A 81 12.79 -0.98 -7.99
CA LEU A 81 13.29 -1.09 -9.34
C LEU A 81 12.47 -2.13 -10.12
N VAL A 82 12.21 -1.86 -11.39
CA VAL A 82 11.59 -2.79 -12.32
C VAL A 82 12.55 -3.04 -13.47
N LYS A 83 13.08 -4.26 -13.56
CA LYS A 83 14.09 -4.65 -14.56
C LYS A 83 15.28 -3.67 -14.61
N GLY A 84 15.74 -3.25 -13.45
CA GLY A 84 16.86 -2.32 -13.29
C GLY A 84 16.53 -0.83 -13.45
N LEU A 85 15.28 -0.47 -13.75
CA LEU A 85 14.86 0.93 -13.85
C LEU A 85 14.12 1.37 -12.59
N PRO A 86 14.39 2.58 -12.06
CA PRO A 86 13.59 3.14 -10.99
C PRO A 86 12.11 3.18 -11.35
N LEU A 87 11.24 2.88 -10.40
CA LEU A 87 9.79 2.74 -10.61
C LEU A 87 9.18 3.97 -11.31
N HIS A 88 9.56 5.18 -10.89
CA HIS A 88 9.04 6.43 -11.46
C HIS A 88 9.47 6.69 -12.91
N LYS A 89 10.41 5.91 -13.45
CA LYS A 89 10.86 5.97 -14.85
C LYS A 89 10.24 4.87 -15.73
N THR A 90 9.28 4.15 -15.20
CA THR A 90 8.54 3.11 -15.93
C THR A 90 7.16 3.61 -16.36
N GLU A 91 6.42 2.80 -17.11
CA GLU A 91 5.07 3.13 -17.55
C GLU A 91 4.07 3.37 -16.41
N VAL A 92 4.35 2.87 -15.21
CA VAL A 92 3.45 3.08 -14.06
C VAL A 92 3.38 4.55 -13.63
N ALA A 93 4.36 5.36 -13.97
CA ALA A 93 4.32 6.81 -13.75
C ALA A 93 3.26 7.51 -14.62
N LEU A 94 2.88 6.87 -15.72
CA LEU A 94 1.88 7.37 -16.68
C LEU A 94 0.53 6.68 -16.54
N ASP A 95 0.35 5.85 -15.51
CA ASP A 95 -0.93 5.17 -15.28
C ASP A 95 -2.06 6.19 -15.13
N PRO A 96 -3.15 6.09 -15.94
CA PRO A 96 -4.19 7.12 -15.96
C PRO A 96 -5.04 7.18 -14.69
N LYS A 97 -5.04 6.11 -13.88
CA LYS A 97 -5.84 6.03 -12.65
C LYS A 97 -5.02 6.26 -11.40
N THR A 98 -3.85 5.62 -11.33
CA THR A 98 -3.01 5.62 -10.13
C THR A 98 -1.53 5.77 -10.53
N PRO A 99 -1.13 6.94 -11.04
CA PRO A 99 0.26 7.16 -11.45
C PRO A 99 1.19 7.03 -10.25
N VAL A 100 2.32 6.33 -10.44
CA VAL A 100 3.37 6.18 -9.44
C VAL A 100 4.59 6.98 -9.87
N THR A 101 4.79 8.13 -9.25
CA THR A 101 5.79 9.12 -9.65
C THR A 101 7.04 9.13 -8.77
N VAL A 102 7.09 8.22 -7.80
CA VAL A 102 8.18 8.09 -6.82
C VAL A 102 8.63 6.65 -6.77
N SER A 103 9.91 6.40 -6.56
CA SER A 103 10.47 5.05 -6.41
C SER A 103 10.78 4.67 -4.96
N ASP A 104 10.83 5.62 -4.05
CA ASP A 104 11.00 5.38 -2.62
C ASP A 104 9.72 4.77 -2.05
N VAL A 105 9.80 3.52 -1.60
CA VAL A 105 8.65 2.75 -1.09
C VAL A 105 8.06 3.42 0.15
N LYS A 106 8.91 3.86 1.07
CA LYS A 106 8.46 4.55 2.28
C LYS A 106 7.68 5.82 1.94
N GLN A 107 8.21 6.63 1.03
CA GLN A 107 7.56 7.86 0.59
C GLN A 107 6.20 7.59 -0.06
N ILE A 108 6.05 6.51 -0.83
CA ILE A 108 4.76 6.13 -1.43
C ILE A 108 3.71 5.86 -0.34
N PHE A 109 4.08 5.11 0.70
CA PHE A 109 3.18 4.86 1.82
C PHE A 109 2.83 6.15 2.57
N GLU A 110 3.82 6.97 2.89
CA GLU A 110 3.61 8.21 3.65
C GLU A 110 2.76 9.25 2.93
N GLN A 111 2.83 9.32 1.60
CA GLN A 111 1.99 10.23 0.81
C GLN A 111 0.51 9.87 0.84
N GLN A 112 0.17 8.65 1.21
CA GLN A 112 -1.19 8.13 1.24
C GLN A 112 -1.71 7.92 2.67
N SER A 113 -0.84 8.07 3.63
CA SER A 113 -1.14 7.88 5.05
C SER A 113 -1.83 9.09 5.69
#